data_085a2a4ee42393cab0267784642793bc
#
_entry.id   085a2a4ee42393cab0267784642793bc
#
_cell.length_a   1.000
_cell.length_b   1.000
_cell.length_c   1.000
_cell.angle_alpha   90.00
_cell.angle_beta   90.00
_cell.angle_gamma   90.00
#
_symmetry.space_group_name_H-M   'P 1'
#
loop_
_entity.id
_entity.type
_entity.pdbx_description
1 polymer ?
#
loop_
_entity_poly.entity_id
_entity_poly.type
_entity_poly.pdbx_seq_one_letter_code
_entity_poly.pdbx_strand_id
1 'polypeptide(L)'
;NSDAVTIYQSTLRYVFLMAVNHLFKKVKVTFNYSISRSIFANISGLNGPVDNKILKQIQDEIDKIIKSDLPIEAETIYNELGYYDKAKILKYRKENTVHMYKCGKYLNYMFGYMLPSTRYLKQYKLRLYYPGIMIQYPRSECKGQIPEFEDAKTFTKALREANEWGNITKSSSIWQMNQLIEDGKSNEFVNLCETKHNNMLAELGLNIKADIDNIRLI
;
A
#
# COMPACT_ATOMS: atom_id res chain seq x y z
N ASN A 1 -7.59 20.27 6.19
CA ASN A 1 -8.75 19.59 5.62
C ASN A 1 -8.35 18.16 5.26
N SER A 2 -9.08 17.17 5.74
CA SER A 2 -8.80 15.72 5.53
C SER A 2 -8.83 15.37 4.03
N ASP A 3 -9.76 15.95 3.26
CA ASP A 3 -9.90 15.66 1.83
C ASP A 3 -8.69 16.12 1.03
N ALA A 4 -8.14 17.28 1.36
CA ALA A 4 -6.92 17.78 0.73
C ALA A 4 -5.73 16.83 0.99
N VAL A 5 -5.62 16.26 2.20
CA VAL A 5 -4.59 15.26 2.54
C VAL A 5 -4.81 13.97 1.73
N THR A 6 -6.06 13.51 1.59
CA THR A 6 -6.39 12.32 0.81
C THR A 6 -6.06 12.50 -0.68
N ILE A 7 -6.40 13.65 -1.26
CA ILE A 7 -6.07 14.00 -2.65
C ILE A 7 -4.56 14.06 -2.85
N TYR A 8 -3.84 14.72 -1.93
CA TYR A 8 -2.38 14.80 -1.96
C TYR A 8 -1.72 13.42 -1.88
N GLN A 9 -2.15 12.60 -0.94
CA GLN A 9 -1.69 11.24 -0.75
C GLN A 9 -1.91 10.36 -2.00
N SER A 10 -3.10 10.45 -2.61
CA SER A 10 -3.44 9.69 -3.82
C SER A 10 -2.55 10.11 -4.99
N THR A 11 -2.33 11.42 -5.16
CA THR A 11 -1.45 11.95 -6.20
C THR A 11 0.01 11.53 -5.98
N LEU A 12 0.49 11.57 -4.74
CA LEU A 12 1.85 11.14 -4.41
C LEU A 12 2.07 9.64 -4.67
N ARG A 13 1.08 8.79 -4.33
CA ARG A 13 1.12 7.36 -4.70
C ARG A 13 1.19 7.16 -6.21
N TYR A 14 0.40 7.92 -6.96
CA TYR A 14 0.39 7.85 -8.42
C TYR A 14 1.74 8.22 -9.02
N VAL A 15 2.32 9.34 -8.59
CA VAL A 15 3.64 9.81 -9.05
C VAL A 15 4.75 8.82 -8.63
N PHE A 16 4.66 8.24 -7.44
CA PHE A 16 5.58 7.17 -7.01
C PHE A 16 5.50 5.95 -7.94
N LEU A 17 4.29 5.48 -8.27
CA LEU A 17 4.09 4.37 -9.22
C LEU A 17 4.63 4.71 -10.61
N MET A 18 4.40 5.94 -11.08
CA MET A 18 4.93 6.43 -12.35
C MET A 18 6.46 6.42 -12.37
N ALA A 19 7.11 6.93 -11.32
CA ALA A 19 8.57 6.95 -11.20
C ALA A 19 9.17 5.53 -11.20
N VAL A 20 8.58 4.61 -10.42
CA VAL A 20 9.02 3.20 -10.41
C VAL A 20 8.83 2.55 -11.79
N ASN A 21 7.72 2.83 -12.47
CA ASN A 21 7.46 2.30 -13.82
C ASN A 21 8.43 2.83 -14.88
N HIS A 22 8.86 4.10 -14.75
CA HIS A 22 9.88 4.68 -15.63
C HIS A 22 11.25 4.02 -15.47
N LEU A 23 11.64 3.73 -14.21
CA LEU A 23 12.96 3.22 -13.87
C LEU A 23 13.08 1.70 -14.03
N PHE A 24 12.02 0.97 -13.73
CA PHE A 24 12.07 -0.49 -13.62
C PHE A 24 10.95 -1.15 -14.41
N LYS A 25 11.31 -2.01 -15.36
CA LYS A 25 10.35 -2.82 -16.11
C LYS A 25 9.96 -4.07 -15.29
N LYS A 26 8.69 -4.48 -15.36
CA LYS A 26 8.16 -5.70 -14.71
C LYS A 26 8.21 -5.69 -13.17
N VAL A 27 8.34 -4.53 -12.56
CA VAL A 27 8.31 -4.36 -11.11
C VAL A 27 6.88 -4.10 -10.66
N LYS A 28 6.46 -4.74 -9.57
CA LYS A 28 5.16 -4.55 -8.94
C LYS A 28 5.33 -3.78 -7.64
N VAL A 29 4.52 -2.74 -7.47
CA VAL A 29 4.42 -1.97 -6.23
C VAL A 29 3.06 -2.22 -5.59
N THR A 30 3.06 -2.54 -4.30
CA THR A 30 1.86 -2.65 -3.49
C THR A 30 1.94 -1.74 -2.26
N PHE A 31 0.82 -1.11 -1.93
CA PHE A 31 0.68 -0.30 -0.72
C PHE A 31 -0.10 -1.10 0.31
N ASN A 32 0.60 -1.78 1.20
CA ASN A 32 -0.01 -2.80 2.06
C ASN A 32 -0.58 -2.21 3.35
N TYR A 33 0.14 -1.24 3.97
CA TYR A 33 -0.24 -0.67 5.25
C TYR A 33 0.39 0.71 5.47
N SER A 34 0.02 1.35 6.57
CA SER A 34 0.58 2.62 7.02
C SER A 34 1.24 2.45 8.37
N ILE A 35 2.43 3.03 8.54
CA ILE A 35 3.15 3.11 9.80
C ILE A 35 3.54 4.56 10.03
N SER A 36 3.44 5.04 11.27
CA SER A 36 3.83 6.42 11.61
C SER A 36 3.22 7.46 10.66
N ARG A 37 1.93 7.32 10.36
CA ARG A 37 1.18 8.22 9.47
C ARG A 37 1.77 8.34 8.06
N SER A 38 2.58 7.37 7.64
CA SER A 38 3.17 7.26 6.31
C SER A 38 2.63 6.03 5.56
N ILE A 39 2.94 5.93 4.26
CA ILE A 39 2.51 4.82 3.41
C ILE A 39 3.69 3.88 3.23
N PHE A 40 3.49 2.59 3.47
CA PHE A 40 4.47 1.57 3.11
C PHE A 40 4.25 1.10 1.68
N ALA A 41 5.28 1.28 0.85
CA ALA A 41 5.35 0.78 -0.51
C ALA A 41 6.26 -0.46 -0.55
N ASN A 42 5.68 -1.61 -0.80
CA ASN A 42 6.43 -2.84 -1.08
C ASN A 42 6.71 -2.94 -2.57
N ILE A 43 7.99 -3.15 -2.93
CA ILE A 43 8.45 -3.22 -4.32
C ILE A 43 8.97 -4.63 -4.57
N SER A 44 8.34 -5.36 -5.48
CA SER A 44 8.70 -6.73 -5.83
C SER A 44 9.05 -6.85 -7.32
N GLY A 45 9.91 -7.81 -7.67
CA GLY A 45 10.38 -8.02 -9.03
C GLY A 45 11.68 -7.27 -9.37
N LEU A 46 12.34 -6.67 -8.39
CA LEU A 46 13.70 -6.14 -8.54
C LEU A 46 14.72 -7.29 -8.50
N ASN A 47 15.89 -7.08 -9.10
CA ASN A 47 17.01 -8.03 -9.08
C ASN A 47 17.82 -7.97 -7.76
N GLY A 48 17.17 -7.69 -6.65
CA GLY A 48 17.77 -7.58 -5.33
C GLY A 48 16.89 -6.79 -4.36
N PRO A 49 17.31 -6.65 -3.10
CA PRO A 49 16.57 -5.87 -2.10
C PRO A 49 16.57 -4.38 -2.45
N VAL A 50 15.56 -3.67 -1.95
CA VAL A 50 15.53 -2.21 -2.01
C VAL A 50 16.63 -1.64 -1.12
N ASP A 51 17.54 -0.89 -1.70
CA ASP A 51 18.67 -0.22 -1.05
C ASP A 51 18.62 1.30 -1.17
N ASN A 52 19.60 1.98 -0.60
CA ASN A 52 19.71 3.44 -0.68
C ASN A 52 19.94 3.96 -2.11
N LYS A 53 20.53 3.15 -2.99
CA LYS A 53 20.74 3.53 -4.39
C LYS A 53 19.41 3.55 -5.14
N ILE A 54 18.60 2.50 -4.98
CA ILE A 54 17.26 2.41 -5.55
C ILE A 54 16.36 3.52 -4.97
N LEU A 55 16.43 3.76 -3.65
CA LEU A 55 15.69 4.84 -3.00
C LEU A 55 16.01 6.18 -3.65
N LYS A 56 17.30 6.48 -3.84
CA LYS A 56 17.76 7.73 -4.45
C LYS A 56 17.31 7.86 -5.90
N GLN A 57 17.40 6.79 -6.70
CA GLN A 57 16.93 6.80 -8.08
C GLN A 57 15.43 7.13 -8.17
N ILE A 58 14.61 6.53 -7.30
CA ILE A 58 13.18 6.82 -7.24
C ILE A 58 12.93 8.27 -6.82
N GLN A 59 13.66 8.76 -5.81
CA GLN A 59 13.58 10.15 -5.35
C GLN A 59 13.88 11.13 -6.50
N ASP A 60 15.01 10.94 -7.18
CA ASP A 60 15.46 11.80 -8.27
C ASP A 60 14.46 11.81 -9.43
N GLU A 61 13.84 10.66 -9.75
CA GLU A 61 12.82 10.57 -10.80
C GLU A 61 11.50 11.25 -10.38
N ILE A 62 11.06 11.11 -9.12
CA ILE A 62 9.90 11.84 -8.61
C ILE A 62 10.14 13.35 -8.68
N ASP A 63 11.30 13.83 -8.25
CA ASP A 63 11.65 15.25 -8.30
C ASP A 63 11.65 15.80 -9.73
N LYS A 64 12.12 15.00 -10.69
CA LYS A 64 12.07 15.32 -12.12
C LYS A 64 10.62 15.41 -12.63
N ILE A 65 9.77 14.44 -12.29
CA ILE A 65 8.35 14.45 -12.65
C ILE A 65 7.64 15.69 -12.08
N ILE A 66 7.91 16.04 -10.82
CA ILE A 66 7.32 17.22 -10.17
C ILE A 66 7.76 18.52 -10.87
N LYS A 67 9.06 18.64 -11.18
CA LYS A 67 9.61 19.81 -11.90
C LYS A 67 9.05 19.96 -13.30
N SER A 68 8.67 18.87 -13.94
CA SER A 68 8.09 18.90 -15.29
C SER A 68 6.66 19.43 -15.34
N ASP A 69 6.02 19.65 -14.20
CA ASP A 69 4.65 20.18 -14.06
C ASP A 69 3.64 19.53 -15.02
N LEU A 70 3.61 18.21 -15.05
CA LEU A 70 2.74 17.48 -15.95
C LEU A 70 1.29 17.52 -15.47
N PRO A 71 0.32 17.79 -16.37
CA PRO A 71 -1.10 17.71 -16.03
C PRO A 71 -1.48 16.25 -15.69
N ILE A 72 -2.42 16.11 -14.76
CA ILE A 72 -3.01 14.82 -14.38
C ILE A 72 -4.48 14.88 -14.76
N GLU A 73 -4.85 14.15 -15.80
CA GLU A 73 -6.18 14.18 -16.40
C GLU A 73 -6.94 12.89 -16.07
N ALA A 74 -8.22 13.03 -15.71
CA ALA A 74 -9.10 11.89 -15.53
C ALA A 74 -9.63 11.43 -16.89
N GLU A 75 -9.43 10.17 -17.24
CA GLU A 75 -9.99 9.55 -18.43
C GLU A 75 -10.98 8.45 -18.05
N THR A 76 -12.13 8.41 -18.71
CA THR A 76 -13.11 7.33 -18.57
C THR A 76 -12.84 6.32 -19.68
N ILE A 77 -12.45 5.11 -19.31
CA ILE A 77 -12.13 4.04 -20.25
C ILE A 77 -13.15 2.92 -20.11
N TYR A 78 -13.70 2.47 -21.25
CA TYR A 78 -14.51 1.27 -21.32
C TYR A 78 -13.61 0.02 -21.22
N ASN A 79 -14.14 -1.04 -20.66
CA ASN A 79 -13.48 -2.26 -20.14
C ASN A 79 -12.58 -3.07 -21.11
N GLU A 80 -11.98 -2.48 -22.14
CA GLU A 80 -11.19 -3.21 -23.14
C GLU A 80 -9.69 -3.32 -22.85
N LEU A 81 -9.17 -2.65 -21.81
CA LEU A 81 -7.74 -2.67 -21.50
C LEU A 81 -7.41 -3.62 -20.36
N GLY A 82 -6.78 -4.74 -20.70
CA GLY A 82 -6.39 -5.84 -19.83
C GLY A 82 -5.39 -5.51 -18.71
N TYR A 83 -5.80 -4.76 -17.72
CA TYR A 83 -5.05 -4.61 -16.46
C TYR A 83 -5.37 -5.79 -15.54
N TYR A 84 -4.62 -6.88 -15.66
CA TYR A 84 -4.91 -8.17 -15.07
C TYR A 84 -5.14 -8.19 -13.55
N ASP A 85 -4.42 -7.40 -12.75
CA ASP A 85 -4.61 -7.37 -11.29
C ASP A 85 -5.84 -6.55 -10.87
N LYS A 86 -6.19 -5.51 -11.64
CA LYS A 86 -7.34 -4.64 -11.38
C LYS A 86 -8.60 -5.14 -12.08
N ALA A 87 -8.47 -5.85 -13.20
CA ALA A 87 -9.57 -6.50 -13.91
C ALA A 87 -10.33 -7.51 -13.03
N LYS A 88 -9.64 -8.17 -12.10
CA LYS A 88 -10.26 -9.11 -11.14
C LYS A 88 -11.22 -8.42 -10.17
N ILE A 89 -10.95 -7.16 -9.81
CA ILE A 89 -11.86 -6.36 -8.97
C ILE A 89 -13.05 -5.88 -9.83
N LEU A 90 -12.82 -5.59 -11.11
CA LEU A 90 -13.88 -5.12 -12.02
C LEU A 90 -14.97 -6.16 -12.25
N LYS A 91 -14.64 -7.47 -12.18
CA LYS A 91 -15.61 -8.56 -12.22
C LYS A 91 -16.77 -8.39 -11.21
N TYR A 92 -16.47 -7.79 -10.05
CA TYR A 92 -17.44 -7.60 -8.96
C TYR A 92 -18.13 -6.24 -8.98
N ARG A 93 -17.83 -5.39 -9.97
CA ARG A 93 -18.47 -4.07 -10.13
C ARG A 93 -19.68 -4.15 -11.04
N LYS A 94 -20.70 -3.36 -10.72
CA LYS A 94 -21.90 -3.22 -11.57
C LYS A 94 -21.70 -2.25 -12.75
N GLU A 95 -20.65 -1.44 -12.69
CA GLU A 95 -20.37 -0.39 -13.68
C GLU A 95 -19.44 -0.90 -14.78
N ASN A 96 -19.75 -0.61 -16.03
CA ASN A 96 -18.97 -1.01 -17.20
C ASN A 96 -17.83 -0.01 -17.53
N THR A 97 -17.66 1.05 -16.73
CA THR A 97 -16.67 2.09 -16.96
C THR A 97 -15.70 2.20 -15.79
N VAL A 98 -14.46 2.55 -16.07
CA VAL A 98 -13.40 2.75 -15.09
C VAL A 98 -12.80 4.14 -15.30
N HIS A 99 -12.69 4.91 -14.22
CA HIS A 99 -11.97 6.18 -14.24
C HIS A 99 -10.49 5.93 -14.05
N MET A 100 -9.70 6.31 -15.04
CA MET A 100 -8.24 6.24 -15.00
C MET A 100 -7.66 7.66 -15.01
N TYR A 101 -6.44 7.77 -14.50
CA TYR A 101 -5.70 9.02 -14.55
C TYR A 101 -4.51 8.88 -15.50
N LYS A 102 -4.34 9.89 -16.35
CA LYS A 102 -3.26 10.01 -17.32
C LYS A 102 -2.34 11.16 -16.94
N CYS A 103 -1.04 10.90 -17.00
CA CYS A 103 0.00 11.90 -16.80
C CYS A 103 1.10 11.66 -17.84
N GLY A 104 1.17 12.49 -18.86
CA GLY A 104 2.00 12.25 -20.01
C GLY A 104 1.63 10.93 -20.71
N LYS A 105 2.57 9.99 -20.76
CA LYS A 105 2.36 8.64 -21.32
C LYS A 105 1.95 7.59 -20.27
N TYR A 106 1.95 7.94 -18.99
CA TYR A 106 1.62 7.03 -17.91
C TYR A 106 0.12 7.06 -17.64
N LEU A 107 -0.51 5.90 -17.65
CA LEU A 107 -1.93 5.70 -17.39
C LEU A 107 -2.10 4.70 -16.26
N ASN A 108 -2.88 5.04 -15.24
CA ASN A 108 -3.15 4.13 -14.13
C ASN A 108 -4.50 4.42 -13.47
N TYR A 109 -5.09 3.38 -12.90
CA TYR A 109 -6.28 3.50 -12.08
C TYR A 109 -5.95 4.00 -10.68
N MET A 110 -6.64 5.04 -10.23
CA MET A 110 -6.60 5.49 -8.84
C MET A 110 -8.02 5.74 -8.35
N PHE A 111 -8.25 5.38 -7.10
CA PHE A 111 -9.54 5.65 -6.45
C PHE A 111 -9.54 7.07 -5.87
N GLY A 112 -10.60 7.83 -6.16
CA GLY A 112 -10.78 9.19 -5.66
C GLY A 112 -10.15 10.27 -6.53
N TYR A 113 -10.15 11.50 -6.03
CA TYR A 113 -9.65 12.68 -6.73
C TYR A 113 -8.12 12.79 -6.67
N MET A 114 -7.56 13.47 -7.66
CA MET A 114 -6.14 13.75 -7.79
C MET A 114 -5.89 15.25 -7.90
N LEU A 115 -4.68 15.70 -7.58
CA LEU A 115 -4.24 17.07 -7.88
C LEU A 115 -4.17 17.28 -9.40
N PRO A 116 -4.44 18.51 -9.89
CA PRO A 116 -4.52 18.77 -11.33
C PRO A 116 -3.17 18.69 -12.05
N SER A 117 -2.06 18.83 -11.33
CA SER A 117 -0.71 18.65 -11.90
C SER A 117 0.29 18.19 -10.84
N THR A 118 1.42 17.65 -11.30
CA THR A 118 2.48 17.12 -10.45
C THR A 118 3.19 18.18 -9.61
N ARG A 119 3.23 19.44 -10.03
CA ARG A 119 3.89 20.57 -9.30
C ARG A 119 3.31 20.83 -7.92
N TYR A 120 2.08 20.41 -7.65
CA TYR A 120 1.46 20.61 -6.33
C TYR A 120 2.01 19.68 -5.24
N LEU A 121 2.80 18.66 -5.60
CA LEU A 121 3.50 17.78 -4.67
C LEU A 121 4.78 18.45 -4.14
N LYS A 122 4.62 19.51 -3.34
CA LYS A 122 5.73 20.34 -2.87
C LYS A 122 6.59 19.70 -1.79
N GLN A 123 6.03 18.79 -1.01
CA GLN A 123 6.70 18.22 0.16
C GLN A 123 6.40 16.71 0.25
N TYR A 124 7.43 15.93 0.26
CA TYR A 124 7.36 14.51 0.56
C TYR A 124 8.74 14.04 1.05
N LYS A 125 8.78 12.88 1.70
CA LYS A 125 10.04 12.28 2.15
C LYS A 125 9.96 10.78 1.92
N LEU A 126 10.99 10.21 1.30
CA LEU A 126 11.18 8.77 1.18
C LEU A 126 12.15 8.29 2.26
N ARG A 127 11.85 7.15 2.84
CA ARG A 127 12.70 6.49 3.82
C ARG A 127 12.82 5.00 3.46
N LEU A 128 14.03 4.50 3.46
CA LEU A 128 14.24 3.07 3.36
C LEU A 128 13.66 2.39 4.61
N TYR A 129 12.79 1.42 4.40
CA TYR A 129 12.16 0.63 5.45
C TYR A 129 11.99 -0.80 4.96
N TYR A 130 12.96 -1.63 5.25
CA TYR A 130 13.03 -2.98 4.72
C TYR A 130 11.73 -3.79 4.97
N PRO A 131 11.17 -4.50 3.96
CA PRO A 131 11.73 -4.74 2.61
C PRO A 131 11.32 -3.71 1.54
N GLY A 132 10.78 -2.55 1.88
CA GLY A 132 10.30 -1.54 0.95
C GLY A 132 10.68 -0.12 1.31
N ILE A 133 9.80 0.82 0.96
CA ILE A 133 9.99 2.26 1.15
C ILE A 133 8.80 2.86 1.89
N MET A 134 9.07 3.69 2.90
CA MET A 134 8.07 4.56 3.51
C MET A 134 7.97 5.87 2.75
N ILE A 135 6.76 6.26 2.43
CA ILE A 135 6.41 7.53 1.79
C ILE A 135 5.72 8.40 2.83
N GLN A 136 6.40 9.46 3.26
CA GLN A 136 5.89 10.46 4.19
C GLN A 136 5.39 11.68 3.42
N TYR A 137 4.34 12.30 3.91
CA TYR A 137 3.69 13.46 3.28
C TYR A 137 3.07 14.38 4.33
N PRO A 138 2.77 15.66 3.98
CA PRO A 138 2.17 16.60 4.90
C PRO A 138 0.82 16.14 5.46
N ARG A 139 0.60 16.36 6.75
CA ARG A 139 -0.61 15.95 7.46
C ARG A 139 -1.34 17.17 8.02
N SER A 140 -2.68 17.16 7.96
CA SER A 140 -3.51 18.26 8.47
C SER A 140 -3.36 18.45 9.99
N GLU A 141 -3.29 17.36 10.74
CA GLU A 141 -3.06 17.36 12.18
C GLU A 141 -1.68 17.88 12.59
N CYS A 142 -0.72 17.85 11.67
CA CYS A 142 0.63 18.42 11.84
C CYS A 142 0.77 19.80 11.17
N LYS A 143 -0.34 20.55 11.03
CA LYS A 143 -0.37 21.89 10.41
C LYS A 143 0.22 21.93 9.00
N GLY A 144 0.07 20.86 8.23
CA GLY A 144 0.60 20.74 6.87
C GLY A 144 2.10 20.42 6.79
N GLN A 145 2.70 19.98 7.88
CA GLN A 145 4.08 19.49 7.92
C GLN A 145 4.12 17.96 7.84
N ILE A 146 5.27 17.43 7.43
CA ILE A 146 5.54 16.00 7.48
C ILE A 146 5.89 15.63 8.93
N PRO A 147 5.15 14.71 9.56
CA PRO A 147 5.44 14.29 10.92
C PRO A 147 6.77 13.55 11.02
N GLU A 148 7.38 13.56 12.20
CA GLU A 148 8.52 12.70 12.50
C GLU A 148 8.12 11.23 12.38
N PHE A 149 9.07 10.42 11.95
CA PHE A 149 8.84 8.98 11.81
C PHE A 149 9.11 8.27 13.14
N GLU A 150 8.08 7.67 13.68
CA GLU A 150 8.12 6.83 14.88
C GLU A 150 8.01 5.37 14.48
N ASP A 151 9.06 4.59 14.77
CA ASP A 151 9.06 3.17 14.44
C ASP A 151 8.32 2.35 15.50
N ALA A 152 7.11 1.92 15.16
CA ALA A 152 6.29 1.05 16.00
C ALA A 152 6.62 -0.43 15.72
N LYS A 153 7.78 -0.91 16.18
CA LYS A 153 8.31 -2.24 15.86
C LYS A 153 7.34 -3.39 16.13
N THR A 154 6.67 -3.38 17.28
CA THR A 154 5.69 -4.41 17.66
C THR A 154 4.50 -4.42 16.70
N PHE A 155 3.95 -3.23 16.40
CA PHE A 155 2.86 -3.09 15.46
C PHE A 155 3.26 -3.53 14.04
N THR A 156 4.46 -3.14 13.59
CA THR A 156 5.00 -3.56 12.30
C THR A 156 5.17 -5.07 12.20
N LYS A 157 5.62 -5.73 13.28
CA LYS A 157 5.71 -7.18 13.32
C LYS A 157 4.34 -7.84 13.12
N ALA A 158 3.33 -7.38 13.86
CA ALA A 158 1.95 -7.89 13.71
C ALA A 158 1.40 -7.68 12.29
N LEU A 159 1.66 -6.52 11.67
CA LEU A 159 1.25 -6.26 10.29
C LEU A 159 1.94 -7.19 9.27
N ARG A 160 3.22 -7.49 9.46
CA ARG A 160 3.94 -8.45 8.60
C ARG A 160 3.35 -9.86 8.72
N GLU A 161 3.14 -10.33 9.93
CA GLU A 161 2.52 -11.62 10.20
C GLU A 161 1.11 -11.73 9.59
N ALA A 162 0.32 -10.66 9.68
CA ALA A 162 -1.00 -10.59 9.04
C ALA A 162 -0.91 -10.65 7.51
N ASN A 163 0.04 -9.95 6.89
CA ASN A 163 0.27 -10.01 5.44
C ASN A 163 0.74 -11.39 4.99
N GLU A 164 1.66 -12.02 5.72
CA GLU A 164 2.13 -13.38 5.43
C GLU A 164 0.98 -14.38 5.51
N TRP A 165 0.14 -14.27 6.54
CA TRP A 165 -1.06 -15.09 6.67
C TRP A 165 -2.02 -14.89 5.49
N GLY A 166 -2.30 -13.64 5.11
CA GLY A 166 -3.12 -13.31 3.95
C GLY A 166 -2.57 -13.91 2.64
N ASN A 167 -1.25 -13.97 2.48
CA ASN A 167 -0.63 -14.59 1.30
C ASN A 167 -0.75 -16.12 1.32
N ILE A 168 -0.54 -16.76 2.47
CA ILE A 168 -0.68 -18.22 2.64
C ILE A 168 -2.12 -18.65 2.36
N THR A 169 -3.08 -17.95 2.93
CA THR A 169 -4.52 -18.28 2.79
C THR A 169 -5.14 -17.74 1.51
N LYS A 170 -4.38 -17.02 0.67
CA LYS A 170 -4.86 -16.35 -0.54
C LYS A 170 -6.03 -15.39 -0.26
N SER A 171 -5.95 -14.65 0.86
CA SER A 171 -6.94 -13.66 1.31
C SER A 171 -6.35 -12.26 1.48
N SER A 172 -5.17 -11.99 0.89
CA SER A 172 -4.45 -10.71 1.03
C SER A 172 -5.11 -9.54 0.27
N SER A 173 -6.14 -9.79 -0.52
CA SER A 173 -6.86 -8.78 -1.28
C SER A 173 -8.36 -9.05 -1.32
N ILE A 174 -9.15 -7.99 -1.48
CA ILE A 174 -10.62 -8.08 -1.52
C ILE A 174 -11.10 -9.05 -2.62
N TRP A 175 -10.47 -9.03 -3.79
CA TRP A 175 -10.86 -9.93 -4.86
C TRP A 175 -10.61 -11.40 -4.51
N GLN A 176 -9.54 -11.72 -3.78
CA GLN A 176 -9.26 -13.08 -3.30
C GLN A 176 -10.29 -13.52 -2.26
N MET A 177 -10.69 -12.62 -1.36
CA MET A 177 -11.75 -12.89 -0.40
C MET A 177 -13.09 -13.14 -1.12
N ASN A 178 -13.43 -12.32 -2.12
CA ASN A 178 -14.63 -12.54 -2.94
C ASN A 178 -14.56 -13.88 -3.68
N GLN A 179 -13.39 -14.29 -4.16
CA GLN A 179 -13.20 -15.58 -4.81
C GLN A 179 -13.44 -16.75 -3.83
N LEU A 180 -12.97 -16.64 -2.56
CA LEU A 180 -13.26 -17.66 -1.54
C LEU A 180 -14.75 -17.80 -1.27
N ILE A 181 -15.50 -16.70 -1.33
CA ILE A 181 -16.97 -16.70 -1.18
C ILE A 181 -17.62 -17.39 -2.39
N GLU A 182 -17.23 -17.03 -3.61
CA GLU A 182 -17.74 -17.66 -4.84
C GLU A 182 -17.45 -19.18 -4.89
N ASP A 183 -16.27 -19.58 -4.43
CA ASP A 183 -15.84 -20.99 -4.38
C ASP A 183 -16.51 -21.78 -3.24
N GLY A 184 -17.36 -21.15 -2.40
CA GLY A 184 -17.99 -21.79 -1.25
C GLY A 184 -17.05 -22.12 -0.09
N LYS A 185 -15.83 -21.52 -0.05
CA LYS A 185 -14.76 -21.81 0.92
C LYS A 185 -14.76 -20.90 2.14
N SER A 186 -15.79 -20.08 2.33
CA SER A 186 -15.86 -19.12 3.42
C SER A 186 -15.72 -19.78 4.80
N ASN A 187 -16.43 -20.91 5.02
CA ASN A 187 -16.37 -21.61 6.30
C ASN A 187 -14.99 -22.24 6.56
N GLU A 188 -14.35 -22.79 5.53
CA GLU A 188 -12.99 -23.31 5.62
C GLU A 188 -12.00 -22.21 6.01
N PHE A 189 -12.12 -21.04 5.38
CA PHE A 189 -11.29 -19.87 5.68
C PHE A 189 -11.51 -19.38 7.12
N VAL A 190 -12.75 -19.29 7.59
CA VAL A 190 -13.06 -18.89 8.98
C VAL A 190 -12.44 -19.89 9.95
N ASN A 191 -12.61 -21.19 9.75
CA ASN A 191 -12.04 -22.23 10.59
C ASN A 191 -10.51 -22.15 10.67
N LEU A 192 -9.84 -21.85 9.54
CA LEU A 192 -8.38 -21.62 9.53
C LEU A 192 -7.96 -20.41 10.37
N CYS A 193 -8.70 -19.31 10.29
CA CYS A 193 -8.45 -18.11 11.07
C CYS A 193 -8.67 -18.35 12.57
N GLU A 194 -9.74 -19.04 12.94
CA GLU A 194 -10.04 -19.42 14.33
C GLU A 194 -8.98 -20.37 14.89
N THR A 195 -8.56 -21.36 14.12
CA THR A 195 -7.49 -22.29 14.52
C THR A 195 -6.19 -21.55 14.79
N LYS A 196 -5.80 -20.62 13.91
CA LYS A 196 -4.61 -19.79 14.13
C LYS A 196 -4.73 -18.96 15.40
N HIS A 197 -5.90 -18.31 15.59
CA HIS A 197 -6.16 -17.49 16.78
C HIS A 197 -6.06 -18.31 18.06
N ASN A 198 -6.68 -19.47 18.11
CA ASN A 198 -6.66 -20.38 19.27
C ASN A 198 -5.24 -20.88 19.57
N ASN A 199 -4.43 -21.18 18.54
CA ASN A 199 -3.03 -21.52 18.73
C ASN A 199 -2.21 -20.38 19.35
N MET A 200 -2.44 -19.14 18.90
CA MET A 200 -1.79 -17.95 19.49
C MET A 200 -2.21 -17.73 20.95
N LEU A 201 -3.48 -17.94 21.29
CA LEU A 201 -3.96 -17.86 22.68
C LEU A 201 -3.34 -18.95 23.55
N ALA A 202 -3.24 -20.17 23.06
CA ALA A 202 -2.61 -21.27 23.77
C ALA A 202 -1.13 -20.99 24.05
N GLU A 203 -0.39 -20.49 23.04
CA GLU A 203 1.02 -20.09 23.19
C GLU A 203 1.16 -18.96 24.23
N LEU A 204 0.29 -17.94 24.17
CA LEU A 204 0.26 -16.87 25.15
C LEU A 204 0.02 -17.42 26.55
N GLY A 205 -0.94 -18.32 26.72
CA GLY A 205 -1.24 -18.96 28.02
C GLY A 205 -0.05 -19.75 28.58
N LEU A 206 0.68 -20.48 27.74
CA LEU A 206 1.90 -21.18 28.13
C LEU A 206 3.01 -20.22 28.54
N ASN A 207 3.21 -19.12 27.83
CA ASN A 207 4.20 -18.11 28.16
C ASN A 207 3.86 -17.41 29.49
N ILE A 208 2.59 -17.07 29.73
CA ILE A 208 2.13 -16.53 31.01
C ILE A 208 2.40 -17.52 32.14
N LYS A 209 2.05 -18.79 31.96
CA LYS A 209 2.29 -19.82 32.97
C LYS A 209 3.77 -20.00 33.29
N ALA A 210 4.64 -19.93 32.28
CA ALA A 210 6.08 -20.08 32.45
C ALA A 210 6.74 -18.94 33.24
N ASP A 211 6.15 -17.74 33.21
CA ASP A 211 6.72 -16.52 33.83
C ASP A 211 5.75 -15.87 34.83
N ILE A 212 4.87 -16.65 35.43
CA ILE A 212 3.75 -16.16 36.27
C ILE A 212 4.22 -15.33 37.44
N ASP A 213 5.39 -15.65 38.03
CA ASP A 213 5.94 -14.96 39.19
C ASP A 213 6.51 -13.57 38.83
N ASN A 214 6.79 -13.30 37.57
CA ASN A 214 7.39 -12.05 37.07
C ASN A 214 6.40 -11.18 36.31
N ILE A 215 5.25 -11.73 35.90
CA ILE A 215 4.23 -10.97 35.14
C ILE A 215 3.39 -10.11 36.07
N ARG A 216 3.33 -8.82 35.78
CA ARG A 216 2.35 -7.90 36.38
C ARG A 216 1.27 -7.59 35.35
N LEU A 217 0.04 -7.96 35.67
CA LEU A 217 -1.13 -7.51 34.94
C LEU A 217 -1.49 -6.11 35.41
N ILE A 218 -1.49 -5.13 34.52
CA ILE A 218 -1.86 -3.73 34.75
C ILE A 218 -3.25 -3.52 34.17
#